data_05cf8d47f0dd17c9ca03c43c4309ac71
#
_entry.id   05cf8d47f0dd17c9ca03c43c4309ac71
#
_cell.length_a   1.000
_cell.length_b   1.000
_cell.length_c   1.000
_cell.angle_alpha   90.00
_cell.angle_beta   90.00
_cell.angle_gamma   90.00
#
_symmetry.space_group_name_H-M   'P 1'
#
loop_
_entity.id
_entity.type
_entity.pdbx_description
1 polymer ?
#
loop_
_entity_poly.entity_id
_entity_poly.type
_entity_poly.pdbx_seq_one_letter_code
_entity_poly.pdbx_strand_id
1 'polypeptide(L)'
;YLIRLIGLVFEGIRSRRIYLKNFYPEWADTSFGIIKLMIYALTAVIIFPYLPGSSSPAFQGISIFVGVLVSLGSTTAVSNVIAGIVLTYTRAFKVGDQVEVAETRGRVVERSTFVTRIQTLKNVIVSVPNSMVLNNNIINYSKNMGQSGLLVHTGVTIGYDVPWQTVNELLISAANKTENIAETPPPFVLQTSLEDNYVSYEVNGWTRSPEELPKIYSNLHANILDEFHGHKVEITSPHYRAVRDGNENTVPEVIPREEAAEEDKPA
;
A
#
# COMPACT_ATOMS: atom_id res chain seq x y z
N TYR A 1 -47.84 -1.57 -5.87
CA TYR A 1 -47.57 -1.44 -7.30
C TYR A 1 -46.12 -1.06 -7.58
N LEU A 2 -45.55 -0.01 -6.94
CA LEU A 2 -44.18 0.45 -7.16
C LEU A 2 -43.13 -0.65 -6.95
N ILE A 3 -43.21 -1.39 -5.85
CA ILE A 3 -42.30 -2.50 -5.52
C ILE A 3 -42.34 -3.60 -6.58
N ARG A 4 -43.54 -3.91 -7.12
CA ARG A 4 -43.69 -4.92 -8.18
C ARG A 4 -43.02 -4.46 -9.47
N LEU A 5 -43.17 -3.19 -9.83
CA LEU A 5 -42.56 -2.62 -11.04
C LEU A 5 -41.03 -2.62 -10.95
N ILE A 6 -40.49 -2.20 -9.80
CA ILE A 6 -39.05 -2.27 -9.54
C ILE A 6 -38.59 -3.73 -9.55
N GLY A 7 -39.32 -4.66 -8.95
CA GLY A 7 -39.02 -6.08 -8.96
C GLY A 7 -38.87 -6.67 -10.35
N LEU A 8 -39.75 -6.29 -11.30
CA LEU A 8 -39.66 -6.73 -12.70
C LEU A 8 -38.38 -6.25 -13.38
N VAL A 9 -37.91 -5.02 -13.06
CA VAL A 9 -36.65 -4.50 -13.59
C VAL A 9 -35.46 -5.31 -13.07
N PHE A 10 -35.42 -5.60 -11.76
CA PHE A 10 -34.35 -6.39 -11.16
C PHE A 10 -34.37 -7.86 -11.63
N GLU A 11 -35.54 -8.43 -11.86
CA GLU A 11 -35.68 -9.75 -12.48
C GLU A 11 -35.13 -9.77 -13.92
N GLY A 12 -35.35 -8.70 -14.68
CA GLY A 12 -34.76 -8.49 -16.01
C GLY A 12 -33.24 -8.42 -15.97
N ILE A 13 -32.66 -7.76 -14.95
CA ILE A 13 -31.23 -7.70 -14.75
C ILE A 13 -30.68 -9.08 -14.35
N ARG A 14 -31.31 -9.76 -13.40
CA ARG A 14 -30.90 -11.10 -12.95
C ARG A 14 -30.92 -12.11 -14.08
N SER A 15 -31.94 -12.07 -14.92
CA SER A 15 -32.07 -12.95 -16.11
C SER A 15 -31.21 -12.51 -17.30
N ARG A 16 -30.34 -11.51 -17.15
CA ARG A 16 -29.49 -10.92 -18.19
C ARG A 16 -30.26 -10.36 -19.41
N ARG A 17 -31.56 -10.10 -19.27
CA ARG A 17 -32.35 -9.43 -20.32
C ARG A 17 -32.07 -7.92 -20.36
N ILE A 18 -31.75 -7.33 -19.19
CA ILE A 18 -31.36 -5.93 -19.07
C ILE A 18 -29.89 -5.91 -18.69
N TYR A 19 -29.06 -5.32 -19.54
CA TYR A 19 -27.62 -5.17 -19.30
C TYR A 19 -27.33 -3.75 -18.79
N LEU A 20 -26.78 -3.66 -17.59
CA LEU A 20 -26.27 -2.41 -17.03
C LEU A 20 -24.74 -2.50 -16.95
N LYS A 21 -24.05 -1.52 -17.56
CA LYS A 21 -22.60 -1.42 -17.49
C LYS A 21 -22.18 -1.24 -16.01
N ASN A 22 -21.28 -2.08 -15.53
CA ASN A 22 -20.77 -2.08 -14.14
C ASN A 22 -21.77 -2.56 -13.06
N PHE A 23 -22.87 -3.25 -13.41
CA PHE A 23 -23.76 -3.88 -12.46
C PHE A 23 -23.76 -5.40 -12.67
N TYR A 24 -23.33 -6.15 -11.66
CA TYR A 24 -23.30 -7.62 -11.74
C TYR A 24 -24.69 -8.20 -11.48
N PRO A 25 -25.17 -9.17 -12.28
CA PRO A 25 -26.47 -9.82 -12.09
C PRO A 25 -26.67 -10.40 -10.68
N GLU A 26 -25.62 -10.85 -10.03
CA GLU A 26 -25.59 -11.38 -8.66
C GLU A 26 -26.00 -10.33 -7.60
N TRP A 27 -25.84 -9.05 -7.91
CA TRP A 27 -26.23 -7.96 -7.00
C TRP A 27 -27.73 -7.63 -7.08
N ALA A 28 -28.46 -8.15 -8.07
CA ALA A 28 -29.84 -7.77 -8.34
C ALA A 28 -30.75 -8.07 -7.14
N ASP A 29 -30.67 -9.28 -6.56
CA ASP A 29 -31.49 -9.68 -5.43
C ASP A 29 -31.19 -8.86 -4.17
N THR A 30 -29.92 -8.65 -3.85
CA THR A 30 -29.50 -7.84 -2.71
C THR A 30 -29.93 -6.38 -2.86
N SER A 31 -29.68 -5.79 -4.04
CA SER A 31 -30.07 -4.40 -4.34
C SER A 31 -31.56 -4.20 -4.30
N PHE A 32 -32.35 -5.14 -4.84
CA PHE A 32 -33.81 -5.13 -4.74
C PHE A 32 -34.28 -5.21 -3.28
N GLY A 33 -33.64 -6.08 -2.47
CA GLY A 33 -33.92 -6.18 -1.04
C GLY A 33 -33.70 -4.86 -0.29
N ILE A 34 -32.59 -4.17 -0.57
CA ILE A 34 -32.26 -2.86 0.02
C ILE A 34 -33.32 -1.80 -0.41
N ILE A 35 -33.63 -1.71 -1.71
CA ILE A 35 -34.60 -0.75 -2.22
C ILE A 35 -36.01 -1.01 -1.62
N LYS A 36 -36.41 -2.28 -1.53
CA LYS A 36 -37.67 -2.68 -0.90
C LYS A 36 -37.70 -2.26 0.57
N LEU A 37 -36.61 -2.47 1.32
CA LEU A 37 -36.51 -2.04 2.71
C LEU A 37 -36.62 -0.51 2.83
N MET A 38 -35.92 0.25 1.97
CA MET A 38 -36.00 1.71 1.94
C MET A 38 -37.41 2.22 1.64
N ILE A 39 -38.13 1.60 0.67
CA ILE A 39 -39.51 1.95 0.35
C ILE A 39 -40.40 1.70 1.56
N TYR A 40 -40.25 0.56 2.23
CA TYR A 40 -41.04 0.26 3.42
C TYR A 40 -40.76 1.25 4.56
N ALA A 41 -39.47 1.55 4.80
CA ALA A 41 -39.08 2.53 5.82
C ALA A 41 -39.67 3.93 5.52
N LEU A 42 -39.55 4.40 4.27
CA LEU A 42 -40.15 5.67 3.85
C LEU A 42 -41.69 5.67 3.99
N THR A 43 -42.33 4.58 3.58
CA THR A 43 -43.79 4.41 3.71
C THR A 43 -44.19 4.47 5.19
N ALA A 44 -43.47 3.78 6.08
CA ALA A 44 -43.71 3.80 7.51
C ALA A 44 -43.61 5.22 8.08
N VAL A 45 -42.58 5.99 7.69
CA VAL A 45 -42.41 7.40 8.12
C VAL A 45 -43.59 8.27 7.65
N ILE A 46 -44.04 8.10 6.39
CA ILE A 46 -45.16 8.89 5.85
C ILE A 46 -46.50 8.53 6.54
N ILE A 47 -46.73 7.24 6.83
CA ILE A 47 -47.97 6.75 7.46
C ILE A 47 -47.97 7.05 8.97
N PHE A 48 -46.84 7.14 9.59
CA PHE A 48 -46.65 7.28 11.04
C PHE A 48 -47.59 8.35 11.68
N PRO A 49 -47.72 9.60 11.17
CA PRO A 49 -48.58 10.62 11.75
C PRO A 49 -50.07 10.29 11.73
N TYR A 50 -50.46 9.39 10.83
CA TYR A 50 -51.86 8.98 10.63
C TYR A 50 -52.28 7.74 11.44
N LEU A 51 -51.32 7.12 12.17
CA LEU A 51 -51.60 5.97 13.01
C LEU A 51 -52.28 6.39 14.32
N PRO A 52 -53.37 5.70 14.76
CA PRO A 52 -53.99 5.96 16.04
C PRO A 52 -52.96 5.72 17.17
N GLY A 53 -52.81 6.69 18.04
CA GLY A 53 -51.85 6.62 19.15
C GLY A 53 -50.41 7.10 18.83
N SER A 54 -50.13 7.56 17.61
CA SER A 54 -48.82 8.08 17.22
C SER A 54 -48.36 9.29 18.07
N SER A 55 -49.30 10.04 18.62
CA SER A 55 -49.06 11.17 19.54
C SER A 55 -48.83 10.76 21.00
N SER A 56 -48.99 9.48 21.35
CA SER A 56 -48.74 9.02 22.71
C SER A 56 -47.26 9.07 23.08
N PRO A 57 -46.88 9.48 24.32
CA PRO A 57 -45.49 9.53 24.78
C PRO A 57 -44.77 8.17 24.69
N ALA A 58 -45.48 7.07 24.92
CA ALA A 58 -44.92 5.73 24.81
C ALA A 58 -44.53 5.38 23.38
N PHE A 59 -45.39 5.70 22.40
CA PHE A 59 -45.11 5.44 20.99
C PHE A 59 -43.95 6.31 20.46
N GLN A 60 -43.92 7.57 20.87
CA GLN A 60 -42.81 8.48 20.54
C GLN A 60 -41.49 7.96 21.12
N GLY A 61 -41.49 7.52 22.38
CA GLY A 61 -40.28 6.94 23.03
C GLY A 61 -39.73 5.72 22.30
N ILE A 62 -40.60 4.79 21.90
CA ILE A 62 -40.20 3.61 21.11
C ILE A 62 -39.64 4.03 19.76
N SER A 63 -40.25 5.00 19.09
CA SER A 63 -39.77 5.49 17.78
C SER A 63 -38.40 6.13 17.87
N ILE A 64 -38.14 6.95 18.88
CA ILE A 64 -36.85 7.54 19.15
C ILE A 64 -35.79 6.44 19.45
N PHE A 65 -36.17 5.47 20.29
CA PHE A 65 -35.29 4.36 20.64
C PHE A 65 -34.88 3.54 19.41
N VAL A 66 -35.84 3.16 18.55
CA VAL A 66 -35.56 2.46 17.30
C VAL A 66 -34.72 3.31 16.37
N GLY A 67 -34.99 4.61 16.26
CA GLY A 67 -34.17 5.55 15.47
C GLY A 67 -32.72 5.60 15.92
N VAL A 68 -32.48 5.65 17.22
CA VAL A 68 -31.13 5.63 17.80
C VAL A 68 -30.43 4.30 17.51
N LEU A 69 -31.10 3.17 17.67
CA LEU A 69 -30.53 1.85 17.36
C LEU A 69 -30.12 1.74 15.89
N VAL A 70 -30.98 2.18 14.96
CA VAL A 70 -30.68 2.16 13.52
C VAL A 70 -29.51 3.11 13.20
N SER A 71 -29.49 4.30 13.82
CA SER A 71 -28.41 5.28 13.64
C SER A 71 -27.08 4.71 14.09
N LEU A 72 -27.00 4.15 15.29
CA LEU A 72 -25.78 3.54 15.83
C LEU A 72 -25.34 2.33 14.97
N GLY A 73 -26.27 1.49 14.54
CA GLY A 73 -25.98 0.32 13.72
C GLY A 73 -25.50 0.65 12.31
N SER A 74 -25.88 1.81 11.76
CA SER A 74 -25.50 2.22 10.40
C SER A 74 -24.21 3.08 10.32
N THR A 75 -23.65 3.49 11.46
CA THR A 75 -22.53 4.42 11.54
C THR A 75 -21.34 4.00 10.66
N THR A 76 -20.93 2.74 10.71
CA THR A 76 -19.80 2.23 9.91
C THR A 76 -20.07 2.31 8.41
N ALA A 77 -21.27 1.98 7.96
CA ALA A 77 -21.65 2.02 6.55
C ALA A 77 -21.63 3.48 6.04
N VAL A 78 -22.23 4.39 6.79
CA VAL A 78 -22.25 5.83 6.47
C VAL A 78 -20.84 6.40 6.47
N SER A 79 -20.02 6.06 7.46
CA SER A 79 -18.60 6.48 7.53
C SER A 79 -17.81 6.05 6.29
N ASN A 80 -17.99 4.82 5.81
CA ASN A 80 -17.32 4.34 4.60
C ASN A 80 -17.75 5.09 3.33
N VAL A 81 -19.05 5.40 3.20
CA VAL A 81 -19.56 6.20 2.08
C VAL A 81 -18.97 7.60 2.09
N ILE A 82 -19.01 8.29 3.24
CA ILE A 82 -18.44 9.62 3.40
C ILE A 82 -16.94 9.61 3.10
N ALA A 83 -16.22 8.65 3.65
CA ALA A 83 -14.78 8.50 3.39
C ALA A 83 -14.51 8.26 1.90
N GLY A 84 -15.29 7.43 1.21
CA GLY A 84 -15.18 7.20 -0.23
C GLY A 84 -15.37 8.49 -1.05
N ILE A 85 -16.32 9.32 -0.66
CA ILE A 85 -16.55 10.64 -1.25
C ILE A 85 -15.33 11.54 -1.01
N VAL A 86 -14.89 11.69 0.24
CA VAL A 86 -13.74 12.52 0.61
C VAL A 86 -12.49 12.10 -0.15
N LEU A 87 -12.16 10.80 -0.18
CA LEU A 87 -11.01 10.27 -0.93
C LEU A 87 -11.10 10.58 -2.43
N THR A 88 -12.32 10.67 -2.98
CA THR A 88 -12.52 11.04 -4.39
C THR A 88 -12.15 12.48 -4.65
N TYR A 89 -12.60 13.41 -3.81
CA TYR A 89 -12.36 14.84 -4.01
C TYR A 89 -10.95 15.28 -3.61
N THR A 90 -10.35 14.67 -2.59
CA THR A 90 -8.97 14.98 -2.16
C THR A 90 -7.90 14.44 -3.11
N ARG A 91 -8.25 13.49 -3.99
CA ARG A 91 -7.32 12.85 -4.92
C ARG A 91 -6.03 12.35 -4.25
N ALA A 92 -6.17 11.75 -3.08
CA ALA A 92 -5.03 11.23 -2.33
C ALA A 92 -4.23 10.21 -3.17
N PHE A 93 -4.93 9.39 -3.95
CA PHE A 93 -4.37 8.44 -4.91
C PHE A 93 -5.35 8.16 -6.05
N LYS A 94 -4.87 7.52 -7.12
CA LYS A 94 -5.65 7.06 -8.27
C LYS A 94 -5.55 5.54 -8.39
N VAL A 95 -6.47 4.92 -9.15
CA VAL A 95 -6.33 3.54 -9.59
C VAL A 95 -5.07 3.42 -10.46
N GLY A 96 -4.22 2.46 -10.12
CA GLY A 96 -2.90 2.27 -10.72
C GLY A 96 -1.74 2.75 -9.86
N ASP A 97 -1.97 3.65 -8.90
CA ASP A 97 -0.91 4.14 -8.02
C ASP A 97 -0.40 3.04 -7.08
N GLN A 98 0.91 3.06 -6.80
CA GLN A 98 1.52 2.31 -5.70
C GLN A 98 1.35 3.11 -4.42
N VAL A 99 0.67 2.50 -3.45
CA VAL A 99 0.36 3.14 -2.17
C VAL A 99 0.66 2.20 -1.00
N GLU A 100 0.79 2.82 0.17
CA GLU A 100 0.76 2.10 1.44
C GLU A 100 -0.28 2.75 2.33
N VAL A 101 -1.24 1.94 2.78
CA VAL A 101 -2.38 2.37 3.61
C VAL A 101 -2.67 1.29 4.63
N ALA A 102 -2.78 1.66 5.90
CA ALA A 102 -3.10 0.74 7.00
C ALA A 102 -2.24 -0.55 6.92
N GLU A 103 -0.93 -0.39 6.83
CA GLU A 103 0.08 -1.47 6.73
C GLU A 103 0.00 -2.33 5.45
N THR A 104 -0.91 -2.00 4.53
CA THR A 104 -1.05 -2.68 3.24
C THR A 104 -0.34 -1.89 2.16
N ARG A 105 0.75 -2.46 1.61
CA ARG A 105 1.48 -1.89 0.48
C ARG A 105 1.16 -2.63 -0.80
N GLY A 106 0.83 -1.86 -1.86
CA GLY A 106 0.54 -2.43 -3.17
C GLY A 106 -0.05 -1.44 -4.14
N ARG A 107 -0.51 -1.94 -5.28
CA ARG A 107 -1.14 -1.18 -6.34
C ARG A 107 -2.64 -1.07 -6.10
N VAL A 108 -3.20 0.13 -6.20
CA VAL A 108 -4.65 0.33 -6.18
C VAL A 108 -5.25 -0.24 -7.47
N VAL A 109 -6.03 -1.31 -7.35
CA VAL A 109 -6.68 -1.96 -8.51
C VAL A 109 -8.11 -1.49 -8.70
N GLU A 110 -8.79 -1.15 -7.62
CA GLU A 110 -10.17 -0.67 -7.66
C GLU A 110 -10.47 0.26 -6.48
N ARG A 111 -11.32 1.23 -6.74
CA ARG A 111 -11.90 2.09 -5.71
C ARG A 111 -13.42 2.11 -5.87
N SER A 112 -14.12 1.61 -4.85
CA SER A 112 -15.58 1.63 -4.80
C SER A 112 -16.09 2.58 -3.70
N THR A 113 -17.41 2.70 -3.56
CA THR A 113 -18.04 3.58 -2.56
C THR A 113 -17.68 3.19 -1.11
N PHE A 114 -17.49 1.91 -0.82
CA PHE A 114 -17.26 1.40 0.54
C PHE A 114 -15.83 0.96 0.80
N VAL A 115 -15.14 0.46 -0.23
CA VAL A 115 -13.83 -0.17 -0.09
C VAL A 115 -12.88 0.27 -1.19
N THR A 116 -11.61 0.32 -0.87
CA THR A 116 -10.48 0.42 -1.80
C THR A 116 -9.79 -0.93 -1.86
N ARG A 117 -9.54 -1.46 -3.08
CA ARG A 117 -8.84 -2.73 -3.28
C ARG A 117 -7.40 -2.47 -3.68
N ILE A 118 -6.49 -3.10 -2.95
CA ILE A 118 -5.05 -2.97 -3.14
C ILE A 118 -4.50 -4.36 -3.47
N GLN A 119 -3.81 -4.48 -4.59
CA GLN A 119 -3.08 -5.68 -4.98
C GLN A 119 -1.66 -5.58 -4.44
N THR A 120 -1.31 -6.50 -3.54
CA THR A 120 0.03 -6.58 -2.96
C THR A 120 1.05 -7.15 -3.97
N LEU A 121 2.33 -6.99 -3.68
CA LEU A 121 3.42 -7.59 -4.48
C LEU A 121 3.37 -9.13 -4.55
N LYS A 122 2.70 -9.77 -3.58
CA LYS A 122 2.46 -11.23 -3.56
C LYS A 122 1.22 -11.62 -4.36
N ASN A 123 0.67 -10.71 -5.18
CA ASN A 123 -0.52 -10.92 -6.01
C ASN A 123 -1.81 -11.22 -5.20
N VAL A 124 -1.88 -10.74 -3.95
CA VAL A 124 -3.08 -10.86 -3.09
C VAL A 124 -3.85 -9.55 -3.15
N ILE A 125 -5.18 -9.64 -3.32
CA ILE A 125 -6.07 -8.47 -3.28
C ILE A 125 -6.57 -8.28 -1.85
N VAL A 126 -6.22 -7.14 -1.26
CA VAL A 126 -6.69 -6.71 0.06
C VAL A 126 -7.78 -5.66 -0.12
N SER A 127 -8.95 -5.88 0.49
CA SER A 127 -10.07 -4.92 0.50
C SER A 127 -10.01 -4.11 1.78
N VAL A 128 -9.67 -2.85 1.67
CA VAL A 128 -9.55 -1.92 2.81
C VAL A 128 -10.81 -1.04 2.85
N PRO A 129 -11.59 -1.00 3.96
CA PRO A 129 -12.72 -0.08 4.12
C PRO A 129 -12.28 1.38 3.94
N ASN A 130 -13.06 2.18 3.22
CA ASN A 130 -12.69 3.57 2.92
C ASN A 130 -12.52 4.41 4.19
N SER A 131 -13.28 4.16 5.25
CA SER A 131 -13.12 4.82 6.54
C SER A 131 -11.75 4.53 7.17
N MET A 132 -11.26 3.29 7.02
CA MET A 132 -9.93 2.91 7.48
C MET A 132 -8.84 3.60 6.64
N VAL A 133 -9.03 3.70 5.32
CA VAL A 133 -8.11 4.43 4.44
C VAL A 133 -8.00 5.89 4.85
N LEU A 134 -9.13 6.56 5.12
CA LEU A 134 -9.17 7.98 5.48
C LEU A 134 -8.58 8.27 6.87
N ASN A 135 -8.74 7.35 7.81
CA ASN A 135 -8.29 7.51 9.19
C ASN A 135 -6.80 7.12 9.40
N ASN A 136 -6.14 6.59 8.38
CA ASN A 136 -4.72 6.24 8.43
C ASN A 136 -3.89 7.14 7.52
N ASN A 137 -2.58 7.13 7.72
CA ASN A 137 -1.65 7.77 6.80
C ASN A 137 -1.70 7.09 5.44
N ILE A 138 -1.75 7.87 4.38
CA ILE A 138 -1.69 7.40 3.00
C ILE A 138 -0.34 7.80 2.44
N ILE A 139 0.53 6.82 2.20
CA ILE A 139 1.80 7.02 1.52
C ILE A 139 1.60 6.68 0.04
N ASN A 140 1.79 7.66 -0.84
CA ASN A 140 1.64 7.48 -2.28
C ASN A 140 3.02 7.56 -2.96
N TYR A 141 3.53 6.42 -3.38
CA TYR A 141 4.84 6.29 -4.01
C TYR A 141 4.84 6.73 -5.49
N SER A 142 3.65 6.85 -6.12
CA SER A 142 3.53 7.19 -7.55
C SER A 142 3.26 8.67 -7.82
N LYS A 143 2.82 9.43 -6.81
CA LYS A 143 2.30 10.79 -7.01
C LYS A 143 3.33 11.77 -7.59
N ASN A 144 4.58 11.67 -7.17
CA ASN A 144 5.66 12.61 -7.52
C ASN A 144 6.62 12.08 -8.60
N MET A 145 6.26 10.99 -9.29
CA MET A 145 7.10 10.34 -10.30
C MET A 145 7.49 11.24 -11.49
N GLY A 146 6.65 12.25 -11.81
CA GLY A 146 6.85 13.09 -12.99
C GLY A 146 7.97 14.12 -12.89
N GLN A 147 8.44 14.44 -11.67
CA GLN A 147 9.48 15.47 -11.46
C GLN A 147 10.87 14.86 -11.23
N SER A 148 11.06 14.16 -10.11
CA SER A 148 12.38 13.64 -9.70
C SER A 148 12.39 12.13 -9.51
N GLY A 149 11.22 11.49 -9.48
CA GLY A 149 11.09 10.09 -9.12
C GLY A 149 10.95 9.88 -7.60
N LEU A 150 11.15 8.66 -7.16
CA LEU A 150 11.17 8.24 -5.76
C LEU A 150 12.61 8.04 -5.31
N LEU A 151 12.97 8.56 -4.14
CA LEU A 151 14.26 8.35 -3.54
C LEU A 151 14.29 6.98 -2.83
N VAL A 152 15.18 6.12 -3.30
CA VAL A 152 15.54 4.84 -2.66
C VAL A 152 16.77 5.08 -1.83
N HIS A 153 16.82 4.63 -0.59
CA HIS A 153 17.95 4.81 0.30
C HIS A 153 18.19 3.59 1.17
N THR A 154 19.45 3.31 1.48
CA THR A 154 19.82 2.26 2.42
C THR A 154 21.08 2.64 3.17
N GLY A 155 21.17 2.21 4.43
CA GLY A 155 22.30 2.50 5.30
C GLY A 155 23.29 1.35 5.39
N VAL A 156 24.57 1.70 5.53
CA VAL A 156 25.66 0.79 5.90
C VAL A 156 26.51 1.42 6.98
N THR A 157 27.17 0.59 7.77
CA THR A 157 28.08 1.02 8.86
C THR A 157 29.49 0.52 8.59
N ILE A 158 30.48 1.42 8.62
CA ILE A 158 31.87 1.14 8.26
C ILE A 158 32.79 1.67 9.36
N GLY A 159 33.83 0.90 9.71
CA GLY A 159 34.82 1.28 10.70
C GLY A 159 35.64 2.52 10.30
N TYR A 160 36.25 3.19 11.28
CA TYR A 160 37.06 4.39 11.07
C TYR A 160 38.40 4.11 10.36
N ASP A 161 38.75 2.86 10.18
CA ASP A 161 39.98 2.41 9.47
C ASP A 161 39.91 2.58 7.95
N VAL A 162 38.68 2.76 7.40
CA VAL A 162 38.44 2.99 5.98
C VAL A 162 38.21 4.50 5.73
N PRO A 163 38.97 5.13 4.79
CA PRO A 163 38.74 6.52 4.43
C PRO A 163 37.31 6.74 3.89
N TRP A 164 36.61 7.77 4.37
CA TRP A 164 35.23 8.04 3.98
C TRP A 164 35.03 8.30 2.47
N GLN A 165 36.08 8.82 1.79
CA GLN A 165 36.08 9.03 0.35
C GLN A 165 35.93 7.69 -0.39
N THR A 166 36.69 6.67 0.03
CA THR A 166 36.59 5.31 -0.52
C THR A 166 35.21 4.72 -0.31
N VAL A 167 34.65 4.87 0.90
CA VAL A 167 33.28 4.40 1.19
C VAL A 167 32.25 5.07 0.26
N ASN A 168 32.33 6.37 0.06
CA ASN A 168 31.46 7.11 -0.83
C ASN A 168 31.56 6.61 -2.28
N GLU A 169 32.79 6.40 -2.79
CA GLU A 169 33.04 5.91 -4.15
C GLU A 169 32.43 4.51 -4.35
N LEU A 170 32.60 3.60 -3.39
CA LEU A 170 32.05 2.26 -3.46
C LEU A 170 30.52 2.26 -3.43
N LEU A 171 29.91 3.07 -2.56
CA LEU A 171 28.45 3.19 -2.48
C LEU A 171 27.84 3.81 -3.74
N ILE A 172 28.49 4.84 -4.31
CA ILE A 172 28.04 5.44 -5.58
C ILE A 172 28.21 4.43 -6.73
N SER A 173 29.32 3.67 -6.75
CA SER A 173 29.53 2.60 -7.74
C SER A 173 28.44 1.54 -7.67
N ALA A 174 28.12 1.05 -6.47
CA ALA A 174 27.05 0.09 -6.24
C ALA A 174 25.69 0.61 -6.70
N ALA A 175 25.37 1.86 -6.39
CA ALA A 175 24.12 2.49 -6.82
C ALA A 175 24.04 2.61 -8.35
N ASN A 176 25.11 3.02 -9.01
CA ASN A 176 25.18 3.15 -10.47
C ASN A 176 25.06 1.79 -11.20
N LYS A 177 25.50 0.68 -10.58
CA LYS A 177 25.36 -0.68 -11.11
C LYS A 177 23.95 -1.26 -10.88
N THR A 178 23.15 -0.60 -10.05
CA THR A 178 21.82 -1.10 -9.69
C THR A 178 20.81 -0.73 -10.75
N GLU A 179 20.16 -1.76 -11.33
CA GLU A 179 19.09 -1.60 -12.31
C GLU A 179 17.94 -0.77 -11.72
N ASN A 180 17.37 0.12 -12.53
CA ASN A 180 16.28 1.03 -12.15
C ASN A 180 16.65 2.13 -11.13
N ILE A 181 17.92 2.36 -10.85
CA ILE A 181 18.40 3.60 -10.26
C ILE A 181 18.79 4.55 -11.40
N ALA A 182 18.28 5.77 -11.35
CA ALA A 182 18.50 6.77 -12.39
C ALA A 182 19.92 7.36 -12.30
N GLU A 183 20.55 7.56 -13.45
CA GLU A 183 21.82 8.28 -13.54
C GLU A 183 21.65 9.79 -13.32
N THR A 184 20.44 10.31 -13.60
CA THR A 184 20.12 11.73 -13.45
C THR A 184 18.77 11.89 -12.73
N PRO A 185 18.73 12.54 -11.57
CA PRO A 185 19.87 13.05 -10.79
C PRO A 185 20.81 11.92 -10.32
N PRO A 186 22.11 12.18 -10.17
CA PRO A 186 23.06 11.15 -9.79
C PRO A 186 22.83 10.67 -8.34
N PRO A 187 23.19 9.41 -8.02
CA PRO A 187 23.21 8.92 -6.65
C PRO A 187 24.16 9.73 -5.78
N PHE A 188 23.85 9.84 -4.51
CA PHE A 188 24.65 10.54 -3.53
C PHE A 188 24.70 9.81 -2.19
N VAL A 189 25.71 10.08 -1.39
CA VAL A 189 25.93 9.45 -0.09
C VAL A 189 25.91 10.52 1.00
N LEU A 190 25.27 10.21 2.11
CA LEU A 190 25.26 10.99 3.33
C LEU A 190 25.96 10.23 4.46
N GLN A 191 26.75 10.93 5.26
CA GLN A 191 27.21 10.43 6.55
C GLN A 191 26.17 10.84 7.58
N THR A 192 25.43 9.86 8.12
CA THR A 192 24.27 10.13 8.96
C THR A 192 24.59 10.17 10.44
N SER A 193 25.67 9.48 10.86
CA SER A 193 26.08 9.45 12.26
C SER A 193 27.56 9.08 12.40
N LEU A 194 28.19 9.60 13.45
CA LEU A 194 29.54 9.20 13.91
C LEU A 194 29.35 8.52 15.28
N GLU A 195 29.51 7.19 15.28
CA GLU A 195 29.33 6.35 16.46
C GLU A 195 30.67 5.94 17.07
N ASP A 196 30.63 5.25 18.21
CA ASP A 196 31.88 4.89 18.97
C ASP A 196 32.91 4.09 18.15
N ASN A 197 32.43 3.19 17.25
CA ASN A 197 33.32 2.26 16.53
C ASN A 197 33.10 2.28 15.00
N TYR A 198 32.14 3.04 14.48
CA TYR A 198 31.82 3.09 13.06
C TYR A 198 31.22 4.43 12.66
N VAL A 199 31.20 4.70 11.38
CA VAL A 199 30.45 5.78 10.75
C VAL A 199 29.25 5.17 10.02
N SER A 200 28.07 5.77 10.17
CA SER A 200 26.88 5.38 9.43
C SER A 200 26.81 6.17 8.13
N TYR A 201 26.69 5.46 7.03
CA TYR A 201 26.51 6.02 5.69
C TYR A 201 25.15 5.65 5.15
N GLU A 202 24.54 6.56 4.41
CA GLU A 202 23.29 6.32 3.67
C GLU A 202 23.52 6.64 2.20
N VAL A 203 23.39 5.62 1.33
CA VAL A 203 23.38 5.82 -0.10
C VAL A 203 21.94 6.09 -0.57
N ASN A 204 21.82 7.08 -1.44
CA ASN A 204 20.56 7.59 -1.96
C ASN A 204 20.58 7.56 -3.49
N GLY A 205 19.53 7.01 -4.10
CA GLY A 205 19.39 6.94 -5.54
C GLY A 205 17.93 7.16 -5.96
N TRP A 206 17.71 7.77 -7.12
CA TRP A 206 16.39 8.03 -7.65
C TRP A 206 15.88 6.88 -8.51
N THR A 207 14.60 6.51 -8.37
CA THR A 207 13.96 5.51 -9.24
C THR A 207 12.63 6.03 -9.78
N ARG A 208 12.25 5.53 -10.97
CA ARG A 208 10.93 5.76 -11.57
C ARG A 208 10.05 4.52 -11.58
N SER A 209 10.48 3.44 -10.92
CA SER A 209 9.82 2.14 -10.88
C SER A 209 9.38 1.77 -9.46
N PRO A 210 8.36 2.43 -8.87
CA PRO A 210 7.92 2.19 -7.50
C PRO A 210 7.35 0.79 -7.29
N GLU A 211 6.89 0.13 -8.36
CA GLU A 211 6.41 -1.25 -8.38
C GLU A 211 7.53 -2.27 -8.15
N GLU A 212 8.79 -1.93 -8.51
CA GLU A 212 9.95 -2.82 -8.40
C GLU A 212 10.83 -2.54 -7.16
N LEU A 213 10.37 -1.69 -6.26
CA LEU A 213 11.18 -1.29 -5.07
C LEU A 213 11.84 -2.46 -4.34
N PRO A 214 11.18 -3.60 -4.03
CA PRO A 214 11.85 -4.69 -3.34
C PRO A 214 12.98 -5.32 -4.15
N LYS A 215 12.85 -5.39 -5.48
CA LYS A 215 13.90 -5.88 -6.38
C LYS A 215 15.07 -4.90 -6.44
N ILE A 216 14.76 -3.59 -6.53
CA ILE A 216 15.76 -2.52 -6.53
C ILE A 216 16.57 -2.56 -5.23
N TYR A 217 15.92 -2.66 -4.05
CA TYR A 217 16.62 -2.77 -2.77
C TYR A 217 17.49 -4.03 -2.71
N SER A 218 16.97 -5.18 -3.15
CA SER A 218 17.73 -6.44 -3.16
C SER A 218 18.97 -6.34 -4.06
N ASN A 219 18.83 -5.77 -5.25
CA ASN A 219 19.94 -5.59 -6.19
C ASN A 219 20.94 -4.56 -5.66
N LEU A 220 20.47 -3.46 -5.04
CA LEU A 220 21.33 -2.46 -4.42
C LEU A 220 22.17 -3.08 -3.29
N HIS A 221 21.53 -3.86 -2.41
CA HIS A 221 22.24 -4.56 -1.34
C HIS A 221 23.28 -5.56 -1.88
N ALA A 222 22.95 -6.32 -2.91
CA ALA A 222 23.88 -7.23 -3.56
C ALA A 222 25.07 -6.49 -4.16
N ASN A 223 24.82 -5.39 -4.90
CA ASN A 223 25.89 -4.58 -5.49
C ASN A 223 26.76 -3.91 -4.42
N ILE A 224 26.19 -3.48 -3.28
CA ILE A 224 26.95 -2.96 -2.14
C ILE A 224 27.88 -4.05 -1.61
N LEU A 225 27.37 -5.25 -1.36
CA LEU A 225 28.20 -6.36 -0.89
C LEU A 225 29.32 -6.70 -1.88
N ASP A 226 29.02 -6.79 -3.17
CA ASP A 226 30.01 -7.08 -4.23
C ASP A 226 31.12 -6.02 -4.29
N GLU A 227 30.76 -4.72 -4.23
CA GLU A 227 31.73 -3.63 -4.25
C GLU A 227 32.64 -3.64 -3.02
N PHE A 228 32.05 -3.77 -1.83
CA PHE A 228 32.79 -3.73 -0.58
C PHE A 228 33.68 -4.97 -0.42
N HIS A 229 33.20 -6.16 -0.73
CA HIS A 229 33.98 -7.39 -0.71
C HIS A 229 35.15 -7.35 -1.73
N GLY A 230 34.85 -6.88 -2.96
CA GLY A 230 35.88 -6.74 -4.00
C GLY A 230 37.04 -5.83 -3.60
N HIS A 231 36.77 -4.83 -2.76
CA HIS A 231 37.79 -3.91 -2.24
C HIS A 231 38.27 -4.28 -0.83
N LYS A 232 37.87 -5.44 -0.29
CA LYS A 232 38.25 -5.94 1.05
C LYS A 232 37.87 -4.96 2.18
N VAL A 233 36.76 -4.25 2.01
CA VAL A 233 36.18 -3.37 3.03
C VAL A 233 35.09 -4.13 3.79
N GLU A 234 35.25 -4.23 5.09
CA GLU A 234 34.30 -4.89 5.99
C GLU A 234 33.10 -3.97 6.29
N ILE A 235 31.88 -4.49 6.13
CA ILE A 235 30.65 -3.83 6.61
C ILE A 235 30.47 -4.24 8.07
N THR A 236 30.61 -3.28 8.99
CA THR A 236 30.55 -3.52 10.43
C THR A 236 29.13 -3.62 10.93
N SER A 237 28.84 -4.60 11.82
CA SER A 237 27.58 -4.65 12.53
C SER A 237 27.58 -3.69 13.73
N PRO A 238 26.50 -2.93 14.01
CA PRO A 238 26.41 -2.05 15.17
C PRO A 238 26.56 -2.78 16.52
N HIS A 239 26.42 -4.09 16.53
CA HIS A 239 26.59 -4.92 17.73
C HIS A 239 27.82 -5.83 17.70
N TYR A 240 28.76 -5.61 16.78
CA TYR A 240 29.92 -6.44 16.61
C TYR A 240 30.97 -6.11 17.70
N ARG A 241 31.26 -7.06 18.59
CA ARG A 241 32.44 -7.04 19.43
C ARG A 241 33.53 -7.88 18.76
N ALA A 242 34.38 -7.25 17.95
CA ALA A 242 35.58 -7.91 17.43
C ALA A 242 36.66 -7.89 18.49
N VAL A 243 37.04 -9.08 18.99
CA VAL A 243 38.33 -9.28 19.59
C VAL A 243 39.32 -9.43 18.43
N ARG A 244 40.08 -8.38 18.12
CA ARG A 244 41.14 -8.41 17.07
C ARG A 244 42.33 -9.20 17.62
N ASP A 245 42.28 -10.52 17.54
CA ASP A 245 43.31 -11.46 17.95
C ASP A 245 44.11 -12.05 16.77
N GLY A 246 44.06 -11.40 15.60
CA GLY A 246 44.74 -11.85 14.38
C GLY A 246 43.94 -12.74 13.47
N ASN A 247 42.64 -12.88 13.70
CA ASN A 247 41.74 -13.62 12.79
C ASN A 247 41.65 -12.97 11.40
N GLU A 248 41.60 -13.83 10.39
CA GLU A 248 41.39 -13.42 8.99
C GLU A 248 40.05 -12.69 8.82
N ASN A 249 39.99 -11.76 7.87
CA ASN A 249 38.79 -11.02 7.53
C ASN A 249 37.63 -11.97 7.19
N THR A 250 36.44 -11.67 7.71
CA THR A 250 35.18 -12.40 7.37
C THR A 250 34.65 -12.07 5.99
N VAL A 251 35.49 -11.61 5.09
CA VAL A 251 35.16 -11.36 3.69
C VAL A 251 35.17 -12.69 2.95
N PRO A 252 34.04 -13.18 2.40
CA PRO A 252 34.04 -14.42 1.62
C PRO A 252 34.95 -14.29 0.42
N GLU A 253 35.60 -15.40 0.04
CA GLU A 253 36.30 -15.46 -1.24
C GLU A 253 35.31 -15.15 -2.36
N VAL A 254 35.64 -14.20 -3.22
CA VAL A 254 34.80 -13.83 -4.37
C VAL A 254 34.85 -14.96 -5.37
N ILE A 255 33.76 -15.73 -5.48
CA ILE A 255 33.59 -16.67 -6.58
C ILE A 255 33.21 -15.84 -7.82
N PRO A 256 34.04 -15.80 -8.88
CA PRO A 256 33.71 -15.09 -10.11
C PRO A 256 32.38 -15.61 -10.68
N ARG A 257 31.47 -14.70 -11.06
CA ARG A 257 30.16 -15.06 -11.62
C ARG A 257 30.22 -15.94 -12.88
N GLU A 258 31.35 -16.01 -13.54
CA GLU A 258 31.56 -16.85 -14.75
C GLU A 258 31.64 -18.35 -14.43
N GLU A 259 32.17 -18.76 -13.27
CA GLU A 259 32.29 -20.17 -12.90
C GLU A 259 30.94 -20.77 -12.41
N ALA A 260 30.03 -19.95 -11.88
CA ALA A 260 28.71 -20.43 -11.43
C ALA A 260 27.75 -20.76 -12.59
N ALA A 261 28.03 -20.31 -13.81
CA ALA A 261 27.20 -20.56 -14.99
C ALA A 261 27.54 -21.86 -15.72
N GLU A 262 28.69 -22.49 -15.45
CA GLU A 262 29.08 -23.76 -16.10
C GLU A 262 28.66 -25.03 -15.34
N GLU A 263 28.38 -24.94 -14.02
CA GLU A 263 27.98 -26.12 -13.23
C GLU A 263 26.50 -26.50 -13.39
N ASP A 264 25.66 -25.71 -14.05
CA ASP A 264 24.21 -25.98 -14.20
C ASP A 264 23.79 -26.46 -15.60
N LYS A 265 24.71 -27.18 -16.32
CA LYS A 265 24.36 -27.96 -17.53
C LYS A 265 24.11 -29.40 -17.15
N PRO A 266 22.85 -29.89 -17.18
CA PRO A 266 22.57 -31.31 -16.98
C PRO A 266 23.21 -32.14 -18.13
N ALA A 267 23.84 -33.24 -17.72
CA ALA A 267 24.44 -34.25 -18.59
C ALA A 267 23.38 -35.04 -19.38
#